data_fff4e541a76bd31e58fc225bc20e4a86
#
_entry.id   fff4e541a76bd31e58fc225bc20e4a86
#
_cell.length_a   1.000
_cell.length_b   1.000
_cell.length_c   1.000
_cell.angle_alpha   90.00
_cell.angle_beta   90.00
_cell.angle_gamma   90.00
#
_symmetry.space_group_name_H-M   'P 1'
#
loop_
_entity.id
_entity.type
_entity.pdbx_description
1 polymer ?
#
loop_
_entity_poly.entity_id
_entity_poly.type
_entity_poly.pdbx_seq_one_letter_code
_entity_poly.pdbx_strand_id
1 'polypeptide(L)' 'MDKTERLFAVMDALRRHRRPVTAQQLADEQAVSVRTLYRDIQTLIGLGAPIDGEAGIGYMLRPGFFLP' A
#
# COMPACT_ATOMS: atom_id res chain seq x y z
N MET A 1 14.57 7.22 5.25
CA MET A 1 13.12 7.50 5.20
C MET A 1 12.49 6.99 6.48
N ASP A 2 11.77 7.83 7.20
CA ASP A 2 11.12 7.37 8.41
C ASP A 2 9.81 6.64 8.09
N LYS A 3 9.19 6.09 9.13
CA LYS A 3 7.99 5.28 8.94
C LYS A 3 6.84 6.09 8.35
N THR A 4 6.65 7.31 8.80
CA THR A 4 5.57 8.17 8.32
C THR A 4 5.73 8.45 6.83
N GLU A 5 6.93 8.83 6.41
CA GLU A 5 7.21 9.07 5.00
C GLU A 5 6.97 7.82 4.17
N ARG A 6 7.37 6.66 4.70
CA ARG A 6 7.17 5.39 4.00
C ARG A 6 5.69 5.05 3.86
N LEU A 7 4.89 5.30 4.91
CA LEU A 7 3.45 5.07 4.82
C LEU A 7 2.81 5.93 3.73
N PHE A 8 3.18 7.20 3.65
CA PHE A 8 2.70 8.06 2.58
C PHE A 8 3.17 7.56 1.21
N ALA A 9 4.40 7.08 1.12
CA ALA A 9 4.92 6.55 -0.14
C ALA A 9 4.16 5.31 -0.59
N VAL A 10 3.80 4.42 0.34
CA VAL A 10 3.00 3.23 0.03
C VAL A 10 1.62 3.63 -0.46
N MET A 11 0.97 4.59 0.22
CA MET A 11 -0.33 5.09 -0.20
C MET A 11 -0.27 5.69 -1.61
N ASP A 12 0.76 6.50 -1.86
CA ASP A 12 0.94 7.12 -3.16
C ASP A 12 1.16 6.09 -4.26
N ALA A 13 1.93 5.05 -3.96
CA ALA A 13 2.15 3.96 -4.90
C ALA A 13 0.84 3.25 -5.23
N LEU A 14 0.02 2.96 -4.21
CA LEU A 14 -1.28 2.33 -4.42
C LEU A 14 -2.19 3.22 -5.27
N ARG A 15 -2.13 4.54 -5.08
CA ARG A 15 -2.93 5.47 -5.88
C ARG A 15 -2.52 5.46 -7.34
N ARG A 16 -1.23 5.32 -7.63
CA ARG A 16 -0.73 5.32 -9.00
C ARG A 16 -1.09 4.06 -9.77
N HIS A 17 -1.24 2.94 -9.07
CA HIS A 17 -1.57 1.68 -9.72
C HIS A 17 -3.07 1.57 -9.92
N ARG A 18 -3.48 1.30 -11.16
CA ARG A 18 -4.89 1.15 -11.50
C ARG A 18 -5.37 -0.30 -11.43
N ARG A 19 -4.46 -1.20 -11.14
CA ARG A 19 -4.73 -2.64 -10.99
C ARG A 19 -4.15 -3.10 -9.66
N PRO A 20 -4.63 -4.22 -9.14
CA PRO A 20 -4.02 -4.76 -7.94
C PRO A 20 -2.52 -4.93 -8.11
N VAL A 21 -1.76 -4.52 -7.12
CA VAL A 21 -0.30 -4.60 -7.12
C VAL A 21 0.13 -5.52 -6.00
N THR A 22 1.06 -6.44 -6.30
CA THR A 22 1.48 -7.42 -5.31
C THR A 22 2.32 -6.78 -4.22
N ALA A 23 2.35 -7.43 -3.05
CA ALA A 23 3.20 -6.98 -1.96
C ALA A 23 4.67 -6.93 -2.40
N GLN A 24 5.09 -7.90 -3.20
CA GLN A 24 6.47 -7.92 -3.69
C GLN A 24 6.79 -6.70 -4.55
N GLN A 25 5.88 -6.36 -5.46
CA GLN A 25 6.06 -5.17 -6.30
C GLN A 25 6.15 -3.90 -5.45
N LEU A 26 5.24 -3.76 -4.48
CA LEU A 26 5.27 -2.58 -3.60
C LEU A 26 6.54 -2.55 -2.76
N ALA A 27 6.96 -3.69 -2.23
CA ALA A 27 8.18 -3.78 -1.44
C ALA A 27 9.39 -3.37 -2.27
N ASP A 28 9.45 -3.84 -3.52
CA ASP A 28 10.54 -3.49 -4.42
C ASP A 28 10.54 -1.99 -4.71
N GLU A 29 9.37 -1.41 -4.98
CA GLU A 29 9.25 0.03 -5.24
C GLU A 29 9.68 0.86 -4.05
N GLN A 30 9.40 0.40 -2.84
CA GLN A 30 9.73 1.13 -1.63
C GLN A 30 11.10 0.75 -1.06
N ALA A 31 11.78 -0.20 -1.69
CA ALA A 31 13.09 -0.68 -1.25
C ALA A 31 13.06 -1.20 0.19
N VAL A 32 12.01 -1.95 0.52
CA VAL A 32 11.86 -2.58 1.83
C VAL A 32 11.57 -4.07 1.65
N SER A 33 11.63 -4.81 2.74
CA SER A 33 11.27 -6.22 2.70
C SER A 33 9.76 -6.37 2.58
N VAL A 34 9.32 -7.51 2.06
CA VAL A 34 7.89 -7.82 1.99
C VAL A 34 7.28 -7.80 3.39
N ARG A 35 8.00 -8.27 4.39
CA ARG A 35 7.54 -8.25 5.78
C ARG A 35 7.24 -6.83 6.25
N THR A 36 8.14 -5.90 5.97
CA THR A 36 7.92 -4.50 6.34
C THR A 36 6.73 -3.93 5.57
N LEU A 37 6.62 -4.27 4.29
CA LEU A 37 5.49 -3.82 3.48
C LEU A 37 4.16 -4.30 4.05
N TYR A 38 4.07 -5.57 4.46
CA TYR A 38 2.84 -6.08 5.07
C TYR A 38 2.47 -5.32 6.34
N ARG A 39 3.45 -5.02 7.17
CA ARG A 39 3.19 -4.24 8.38
C ARG A 39 2.67 -2.85 8.04
N ASP A 40 3.24 -2.22 7.03
CA ASP A 40 2.81 -0.90 6.60
C ASP A 40 1.37 -0.94 6.07
N ILE A 41 1.04 -1.96 5.29
CA ILE A 41 -0.34 -2.14 4.80
C ILE A 41 -1.30 -2.29 5.97
N GLN A 42 -0.96 -3.11 6.95
CA GLN A 42 -1.82 -3.30 8.12
C GLN A 42 -1.97 -2.00 8.92
N THR A 43 -0.90 -1.24 9.04
CA THR A 43 -0.95 0.05 9.72
C THR A 43 -1.89 1.00 8.99
N LEU A 44 -1.79 1.06 7.67
CA LEU A 44 -2.65 1.93 6.87
C LEU A 44 -4.12 1.53 6.97
N ILE A 45 -4.39 0.23 6.92
CA ILE A 45 -5.76 -0.27 7.10
C ILE A 45 -6.29 0.13 8.47
N GLY A 46 -5.48 -0.03 9.51
CA GLY A 46 -5.85 0.36 10.86
C GLY A 46 -6.12 1.85 11.01
N LEU A 47 -5.51 2.67 10.16
CA LEU A 47 -5.75 4.12 10.14
C LEU A 47 -6.95 4.51 9.28
N GLY A 48 -7.61 3.53 8.66
CA GLY A 48 -8.80 3.78 7.88
C GLY A 48 -8.60 3.79 6.37
N ALA A 49 -7.41 3.48 5.88
CA ALA A 49 -7.19 3.43 4.44
C ALA A 49 -8.01 2.29 3.83
N PRO A 50 -8.82 2.56 2.78
CA PRO A 50 -9.67 1.55 2.17
C PRO A 50 -8.87 0.70 1.17
N ILE A 51 -7.98 -0.11 1.70
CA ILE A 51 -7.13 -1.00 0.91
C ILE A 51 -7.81 -2.36 0.83
N ASP A 52 -8.09 -2.82 -0.39
CA ASP A 52 -8.62 -4.14 -0.64
C ASP A 52 -7.50 -5.04 -1.16
N GLY A 53 -7.64 -6.33 -0.91
CA GLY A 53 -6.75 -7.30 -1.49
C GLY A 53 -6.15 -8.27 -0.49
N GLU A 54 -5.31 -9.13 -1.02
CA GLU A 54 -4.64 -10.18 -0.26
C GLU A 54 -3.20 -10.29 -0.74
N ALA A 55 -2.37 -10.81 0.14
CA ALA A 55 -0.93 -10.91 -0.09
C ALA A 55 -0.56 -11.58 -1.43
N GLY A 56 -1.21 -12.67 -1.78
CA GLY A 56 -0.87 -13.43 -2.97
C GLY A 56 -1.51 -12.96 -4.25
N ILE A 57 -2.52 -12.08 -4.14
CA ILE A 57 -3.29 -11.62 -5.30
C ILE A 57 -2.93 -10.19 -5.65
N GLY A 58 -2.79 -9.35 -4.64
CA GLY A 58 -2.46 -7.95 -4.82
C GLY A 58 -3.35 -7.04 -4.02
N TYR A 59 -2.91 -5.81 -3.90
CA TYR A 59 -3.60 -4.76 -3.14
C TYR A 59 -3.98 -3.63 -4.06
N MET A 60 -5.09 -2.97 -3.74
CA MET A 60 -5.44 -1.73 -4.44
C MET A 60 -6.34 -0.89 -3.53
N LEU A 61 -6.33 0.41 -3.76
CA LEU A 61 -7.23 1.31 -3.06
C LEU A 61 -8.61 1.25 -3.71
N ARG A 62 -9.66 1.26 -2.88
CA ARG A 62 -11.01 1.29 -3.39
C ARG A 62 -11.27 2.56 -4.19
N PRO A 63 -12.06 2.46 -5.28
CA PRO A 63 -12.44 3.64 -6.05
C PRO A 63 -13.16 4.67 -5.18
N GLY A 64 -12.94 5.94 -5.47
CA GLY A 64 -13.63 7.02 -4.79
C GLY A 64 -12.92 7.58 -3.57
N PHE A 65 -11.88 6.90 -3.10
CA PHE A 65 -11.15 7.35 -1.92
C PHE A 65 -10.52 8.74 -2.11
N PHE A 66 -10.18 9.08 -3.34
CA PHE A 66 -9.47 10.33 -3.63
C PHE A 66 -10.39 11.49 -3.95
N LEU A 67 -11.67 11.27 -3.90
CA LEU A 67 -12.60 12.34 -4.22
C LEU A 67 -12.58 13.37 -3.10
N PRO A 68 -12.56 14.65 -3.45
CA PRO A 68 -12.59 15.71 -2.45
C PRO A 68 -13.90 15.69 -1.68
#